data_04989792529588452f58709533251d11
#
_entry.id   04989792529588452f58709533251d11
#
_cell.length_a   1.000
_cell.length_b   1.000
_cell.length_c   1.000
_cell.angle_alpha   90.00
_cell.angle_beta   90.00
_cell.angle_gamma   90.00
#
_symmetry.space_group_name_H-M   'P 1'
#
loop_
_entity.id
_entity.type
_entity.pdbx_description
1 polymer ?
#
loop_
_entity_poly.entity_id
_entity_poly.type
_entity_poly.pdbx_seq_one_letter_code
_entity_poly.pdbx_strand_id
1 'polypeptide(L)'
;EGIETIKCNAFENCCDIESVVIPSSVKKIEENAFKGCINLKTISIPDSVNIIPAGCFNGCIELTKVELPSTITKISNDAFSNCCNLIDILISDVVTEIGSSAFHNCSNLCKIQIPDSVIEIGPSAFEGCRSLESINLSQKIKYINCNTFRGCELLNKIWIPKNVAIIGSEAFGGCENMSIVAIQSNHIKIDPTAFLQCSNISRLYLANNNPNVVISSFGDSIAIKIISPISDYDRIKSSASTSAEDLYKTHATNLKYMALFYKYMGMNITQMKWSKSLKNAKSFKEPINTNWETYKTIEQSIEELFSINWDYSAGLGLVLGYNNFRALDFDINGDFAIKLEYNDGTVDDFIDDVLRLLNLPLDYQWVVRSGNGYGFHIIFRCENIPSTSELDSISFAPSDRYSDPQLFSRIELRWCDHLVLPPSIHASGNQYYFRNKKLPTINPVELTLDCIEPM
;
A
#
# COMPACT_ATOMS: atom_id res chain seq x y z
N GLU A 1 10.36 -38.29 15.79
CA GLU A 1 10.51 -38.54 14.33
C GLU A 1 9.41 -39.49 13.87
N GLY A 2 8.76 -39.19 12.74
CA GLY A 2 7.71 -40.04 12.15
C GLY A 2 6.25 -39.62 12.46
N ILE A 3 6.02 -38.60 13.28
CA ILE A 3 4.68 -38.05 13.45
C ILE A 3 4.32 -37.22 12.22
N GLU A 4 3.20 -37.56 11.55
CA GLU A 4 2.72 -36.85 10.38
C GLU A 4 1.50 -35.96 10.68
N THR A 5 0.81 -36.20 11.80
CA THR A 5 -0.41 -35.47 12.13
C THR A 5 -0.47 -35.16 13.63
N ILE A 6 -0.73 -33.90 13.98
CA ILE A 6 -1.17 -33.47 15.30
C ILE A 6 -2.69 -33.48 15.29
N LYS A 7 -3.28 -34.36 16.12
CA LYS A 7 -4.73 -34.60 16.14
C LYS A 7 -5.51 -33.48 16.79
N CYS A 8 -6.84 -33.47 16.56
CA CYS A 8 -7.77 -32.56 17.24
C CYS A 8 -7.53 -32.55 18.75
N ASN A 9 -7.45 -31.33 19.32
CA ASN A 9 -7.30 -31.10 20.76
C ASN A 9 -6.06 -31.75 21.40
N ALA A 10 -5.04 -32.15 20.61
CA ALA A 10 -3.89 -32.92 21.10
C ALA A 10 -3.16 -32.24 22.27
N PHE A 11 -3.08 -30.91 22.29
CA PHE A 11 -2.48 -30.10 23.32
C PHE A 11 -3.50 -29.08 23.90
N GLU A 12 -4.80 -29.34 23.76
CA GLU A 12 -5.82 -28.44 24.29
C GLU A 12 -5.64 -28.22 25.80
N ASN A 13 -5.59 -26.96 26.25
CA ASN A 13 -5.40 -26.54 27.62
C ASN A 13 -4.09 -27.05 28.30
N CYS A 14 -3.07 -27.33 27.51
CA CYS A 14 -1.74 -27.62 28.05
C CYS A 14 -1.05 -26.31 28.49
N CYS A 15 -1.45 -25.85 29.69
CA CYS A 15 -1.04 -24.52 30.18
C CYS A 15 0.46 -24.42 30.53
N ASP A 16 1.16 -25.54 30.75
CA ASP A 16 2.58 -25.54 31.10
C ASP A 16 3.52 -25.43 29.90
N ILE A 17 2.98 -25.45 28.66
CA ILE A 17 3.78 -25.38 27.45
C ILE A 17 4.12 -23.91 27.15
N GLU A 18 5.41 -23.57 27.20
CA GLU A 18 5.92 -22.23 26.82
C GLU A 18 6.40 -22.16 25.37
N SER A 19 6.88 -23.27 24.81
CA SER A 19 7.32 -23.36 23.42
C SER A 19 7.14 -24.77 22.86
N VAL A 20 6.92 -24.87 21.54
CA VAL A 20 6.78 -26.14 20.84
C VAL A 20 7.59 -26.10 19.55
N VAL A 21 8.36 -27.16 19.32
CA VAL A 21 9.00 -27.40 18.05
C VAL A 21 8.22 -28.47 17.29
N ILE A 22 7.55 -28.09 16.22
CA ILE A 22 6.80 -29.01 15.37
C ILE A 22 7.81 -29.58 14.35
N PRO A 23 8.02 -30.91 14.31
CA PRO A 23 8.96 -31.51 13.37
C PRO A 23 8.46 -31.38 11.93
N SER A 24 9.39 -31.28 10.98
CA SER A 24 9.10 -31.18 9.54
C SER A 24 8.34 -32.38 8.94
N SER A 25 8.31 -33.52 9.66
CA SER A 25 7.49 -34.67 9.29
C SER A 25 5.98 -34.44 9.42
N VAL A 26 5.58 -33.43 10.22
CA VAL A 26 4.15 -33.11 10.41
C VAL A 26 3.61 -32.44 9.17
N LYS A 27 2.65 -33.06 8.52
CA LYS A 27 1.95 -32.60 7.31
C LYS A 27 0.60 -31.97 7.61
N LYS A 28 0.03 -32.28 8.78
CA LYS A 28 -1.32 -31.83 9.17
C LYS A 28 -1.38 -31.50 10.65
N ILE A 29 -1.95 -30.36 10.95
CA ILE A 29 -2.43 -29.98 12.28
C ILE A 29 -3.95 -29.97 12.22
N GLU A 30 -4.63 -30.57 13.18
CA GLU A 30 -6.10 -30.63 13.22
C GLU A 30 -6.66 -29.57 14.17
N GLU A 31 -7.98 -29.41 14.20
CA GLU A 31 -8.69 -28.34 14.94
C GLU A 31 -8.37 -28.33 16.42
N ASN A 32 -8.27 -27.11 16.99
CA ASN A 32 -8.03 -26.88 18.42
C ASN A 32 -6.72 -27.51 18.95
N ALA A 33 -5.78 -27.87 18.09
CA ALA A 33 -4.60 -28.65 18.49
C ALA A 33 -3.82 -28.02 19.66
N PHE A 34 -3.72 -26.70 19.74
CA PHE A 34 -3.04 -25.94 20.80
C PHE A 34 -3.98 -24.97 21.52
N LYS A 35 -5.28 -25.16 21.41
CA LYS A 35 -6.27 -24.29 22.02
C LYS A 35 -6.06 -24.21 23.54
N GLY A 36 -6.05 -22.99 24.09
CA GLY A 36 -5.91 -22.76 25.52
C GLY A 36 -4.52 -23.06 26.08
N CYS A 37 -3.48 -23.18 25.24
CA CYS A 37 -2.09 -23.18 25.69
C CYS A 37 -1.69 -21.77 26.13
N ILE A 38 -2.17 -21.34 27.29
CA ILE A 38 -2.12 -19.92 27.74
C ILE A 38 -0.70 -19.38 27.88
N ASN A 39 0.28 -20.22 28.20
CA ASN A 39 1.68 -19.83 28.39
C ASN A 39 2.56 -20.03 27.13
N LEU A 40 1.98 -20.48 26.00
CA LEU A 40 2.71 -20.64 24.75
C LEU A 40 3.12 -19.27 24.19
N LYS A 41 4.44 -18.98 24.15
CA LYS A 41 5.00 -17.68 23.74
C LYS A 41 5.33 -17.61 22.26
N THR A 42 5.87 -18.68 21.71
CA THR A 42 6.29 -18.74 20.31
C THR A 42 6.07 -20.12 19.72
N ILE A 43 5.75 -20.17 18.44
CA ILE A 43 5.64 -21.42 17.70
C ILE A 43 6.04 -21.19 16.23
N SER A 44 6.75 -22.18 15.65
CA SER A 44 7.09 -22.22 14.25
C SER A 44 6.32 -23.37 13.57
N ILE A 45 5.65 -23.05 12.48
CA ILE A 45 4.86 -24.02 11.70
C ILE A 45 5.73 -24.50 10.53
N PRO A 46 5.89 -25.83 10.33
CA PRO A 46 6.74 -26.34 9.25
C PRO A 46 6.11 -26.15 7.86
N ASP A 47 6.95 -26.05 6.83
CA ASP A 47 6.54 -25.84 5.42
C ASP A 47 5.63 -26.96 4.86
N SER A 48 5.60 -28.11 5.50
CA SER A 48 4.70 -29.22 5.15
C SER A 48 3.23 -28.97 5.48
N VAL A 49 2.94 -27.95 6.31
CA VAL A 49 1.58 -27.54 6.69
C VAL A 49 1.12 -26.42 5.77
N ASN A 50 -0.09 -26.55 5.23
CA ASN A 50 -0.66 -25.57 4.29
C ASN A 50 -1.95 -24.88 4.78
N ILE A 51 -2.45 -25.24 5.95
CA ILE A 51 -3.66 -24.65 6.56
C ILE A 51 -3.42 -24.48 8.05
N ILE A 52 -3.77 -23.33 8.60
CA ILE A 52 -3.94 -23.16 10.03
C ILE A 52 -5.38 -23.52 10.36
N PRO A 53 -5.64 -24.64 11.08
CA PRO A 53 -6.99 -25.15 11.28
C PRO A 53 -7.80 -24.31 12.28
N ALA A 54 -9.10 -24.57 12.32
CA ALA A 54 -10.02 -23.85 13.20
C ALA A 54 -9.61 -23.99 14.68
N GLY A 55 -9.61 -22.85 15.39
CA GLY A 55 -9.31 -22.78 16.83
C GLY A 55 -7.90 -23.22 17.19
N CYS A 56 -6.99 -23.40 16.25
CA CYS A 56 -5.67 -24.00 16.48
C CYS A 56 -4.93 -23.39 17.66
N PHE A 57 -4.89 -22.06 17.75
CA PHE A 57 -4.22 -21.29 18.80
C PHE A 57 -5.22 -20.46 19.61
N ASN A 58 -6.51 -20.79 19.56
CA ASN A 58 -7.51 -20.01 20.29
C ASN A 58 -7.18 -20.01 21.79
N GLY A 59 -7.07 -18.80 22.36
CA GLY A 59 -6.76 -18.62 23.79
C GLY A 59 -5.29 -18.85 24.17
N CYS A 60 -4.37 -18.85 23.22
CA CYS A 60 -2.94 -18.79 23.52
C CYS A 60 -2.55 -17.35 23.90
N ILE A 61 -2.87 -16.96 25.13
CA ILE A 61 -2.82 -15.56 25.60
C ILE A 61 -1.41 -14.97 25.49
N GLU A 62 -0.38 -15.74 25.90
CA GLU A 62 1.02 -15.32 25.91
C GLU A 62 1.72 -15.44 24.53
N LEU A 63 0.98 -15.82 23.47
CA LEU A 63 1.56 -16.00 22.16
C LEU A 63 1.89 -14.61 21.56
N THR A 64 3.19 -14.32 21.47
CA THR A 64 3.70 -13.02 20.96
C THR A 64 4.12 -13.10 19.50
N LYS A 65 4.58 -14.26 19.04
CA LYS A 65 5.11 -14.47 17.70
C LYS A 65 4.73 -15.83 17.14
N VAL A 66 4.27 -15.83 15.90
CA VAL A 66 4.02 -17.04 15.09
C VAL A 66 4.77 -16.95 13.78
N GLU A 67 5.59 -17.94 13.49
CA GLU A 67 6.26 -18.07 12.20
C GLU A 67 5.43 -18.97 11.30
N LEU A 68 4.69 -18.35 10.37
CA LEU A 68 3.92 -19.06 9.36
C LEU A 68 4.80 -19.34 8.13
N PRO A 69 4.78 -20.58 7.60
CA PRO A 69 5.47 -20.89 6.37
C PRO A 69 4.77 -20.24 5.16
N SER A 70 5.54 -20.03 4.09
CA SER A 70 5.01 -19.49 2.83
C SER A 70 4.00 -20.41 2.13
N THR A 71 3.82 -21.63 2.60
CA THR A 71 2.88 -22.65 2.07
C THR A 71 1.46 -22.48 2.59
N ILE A 72 1.21 -21.65 3.61
CA ILE A 72 -0.13 -21.47 4.18
C ILE A 72 -1.05 -20.80 3.16
N THR A 73 -2.14 -21.48 2.80
CA THR A 73 -3.16 -20.99 1.87
C THR A 73 -4.43 -20.50 2.57
N LYS A 74 -4.64 -20.90 3.83
CA LYS A 74 -5.84 -20.56 4.61
C LYS A 74 -5.53 -20.44 6.10
N ILE A 75 -6.09 -19.41 6.72
CA ILE A 75 -6.21 -19.23 8.16
C ILE A 75 -7.67 -19.44 8.51
N SER A 76 -7.99 -20.53 9.21
CA SER A 76 -9.38 -20.94 9.43
C SER A 76 -10.04 -20.16 10.59
N ASN A 77 -11.33 -20.44 10.84
CA ASN A 77 -12.09 -19.77 11.88
C ASN A 77 -11.44 -19.89 13.26
N ASP A 78 -11.47 -18.81 14.04
CA ASP A 78 -10.94 -18.75 15.41
C ASP A 78 -9.46 -19.14 15.55
N ALA A 79 -8.70 -19.24 14.47
CA ALA A 79 -7.35 -19.81 14.48
C ALA A 79 -6.41 -19.17 15.51
N PHE A 80 -6.48 -17.84 15.68
CA PHE A 80 -5.72 -17.04 16.66
C PHE A 80 -6.65 -16.23 17.58
N SER A 81 -7.91 -16.62 17.69
CA SER A 81 -8.86 -15.93 18.57
C SER A 81 -8.32 -15.87 20.00
N ASN A 82 -8.42 -14.72 20.66
CA ASN A 82 -7.94 -14.47 22.02
C ASN A 82 -6.40 -14.67 22.23
N CYS A 83 -5.59 -14.54 21.18
CA CYS A 83 -4.14 -14.40 21.30
C CYS A 83 -3.81 -12.95 21.65
N CYS A 84 -4.09 -12.56 22.91
CA CYS A 84 -4.10 -11.15 23.31
C CYS A 84 -2.72 -10.47 23.19
N ASN A 85 -1.62 -11.22 23.33
CA ASN A 85 -0.26 -10.69 23.27
C ASN A 85 0.38 -10.81 21.88
N LEU A 86 -0.36 -11.28 20.86
CA LEU A 86 0.15 -11.33 19.50
C LEU A 86 0.34 -9.90 18.95
N ILE A 87 1.58 -9.53 18.60
CA ILE A 87 1.96 -8.16 18.21
C ILE A 87 1.87 -7.99 16.69
N ASP A 88 2.41 -8.95 15.97
CA ASP A 88 2.41 -8.99 14.50
C ASP A 88 2.32 -10.41 13.97
N ILE A 89 1.93 -10.55 12.72
CA ILE A 89 1.93 -11.82 11.99
C ILE A 89 2.12 -11.54 10.50
N LEU A 90 3.07 -12.27 9.89
CA LEU A 90 3.30 -12.18 8.46
C LEU A 90 2.40 -13.16 7.72
N ILE A 91 1.51 -12.64 6.89
CA ILE A 91 0.63 -13.45 6.03
C ILE A 91 1.26 -13.53 4.64
N SER A 92 1.50 -14.76 4.17
CA SER A 92 2.14 -15.01 2.88
C SER A 92 1.21 -14.71 1.70
N ASP A 93 1.80 -14.38 0.54
CA ASP A 93 1.08 -14.02 -0.70
C ASP A 93 0.28 -15.18 -1.35
N VAL A 94 0.27 -16.37 -0.75
CA VAL A 94 -0.55 -17.51 -1.19
C VAL A 94 -1.80 -17.69 -0.34
N VAL A 95 -1.96 -16.96 0.77
CA VAL A 95 -3.17 -17.02 1.60
C VAL A 95 -4.34 -16.43 0.84
N THR A 96 -5.41 -17.21 0.68
CA THR A 96 -6.63 -16.80 -0.03
C THR A 96 -7.81 -16.51 0.88
N GLU A 97 -7.79 -17.01 2.11
CA GLU A 97 -8.92 -16.91 3.04
C GLU A 97 -8.44 -16.66 4.47
N ILE A 98 -9.06 -15.69 5.15
CA ILE A 98 -8.98 -15.46 6.58
C ILE A 98 -10.37 -15.70 7.15
N GLY A 99 -10.51 -16.72 7.98
CA GLY A 99 -11.78 -17.19 8.50
C GLY A 99 -12.47 -16.27 9.50
N SER A 100 -13.69 -16.61 9.89
CA SER A 100 -14.45 -15.89 10.92
C SER A 100 -13.69 -15.88 12.24
N SER A 101 -13.66 -14.74 12.93
CA SER A 101 -13.00 -14.58 14.24
C SER A 101 -11.52 -15.01 14.26
N ALA A 102 -10.86 -15.11 13.10
CA ALA A 102 -9.50 -15.64 13.01
C ALA A 102 -8.49 -14.94 13.91
N PHE A 103 -8.64 -13.62 14.12
CA PHE A 103 -7.85 -12.78 15.03
C PHE A 103 -8.71 -12.04 16.04
N HIS A 104 -9.90 -12.59 16.37
CA HIS A 104 -10.79 -11.97 17.35
C HIS A 104 -10.07 -11.78 18.71
N ASN A 105 -10.16 -10.57 19.28
CA ASN A 105 -9.50 -10.19 20.54
C ASN A 105 -7.96 -10.34 20.55
N CYS A 106 -7.28 -10.28 19.41
CA CYS A 106 -5.84 -10.07 19.39
C CYS A 106 -5.54 -8.59 19.74
N SER A 107 -5.70 -8.25 21.04
CA SER A 107 -5.75 -6.86 21.48
C SER A 107 -4.44 -6.08 21.27
N ASN A 108 -3.29 -6.76 21.24
CA ASN A 108 -1.98 -6.16 21.02
C ASN A 108 -1.52 -6.22 19.53
N LEU A 109 -2.35 -6.77 18.63
CA LEU A 109 -2.01 -6.82 17.21
C LEU A 109 -2.02 -5.41 16.63
N CYS A 110 -0.83 -4.85 16.41
CA CYS A 110 -0.66 -3.48 15.93
C CYS A 110 -0.43 -3.38 14.42
N LYS A 111 0.12 -4.43 13.81
CA LYS A 111 0.41 -4.47 12.37
C LYS A 111 0.03 -5.80 11.77
N ILE A 112 -0.67 -5.74 10.64
CA ILE A 112 -0.94 -6.88 9.78
C ILE A 112 -1.07 -6.38 8.34
N GLN A 113 -0.47 -7.10 7.40
CA GLN A 113 -0.62 -6.84 5.97
C GLN A 113 -1.48 -7.93 5.36
N ILE A 114 -2.56 -7.55 4.70
CA ILE A 114 -3.42 -8.47 3.98
C ILE A 114 -2.97 -8.50 2.52
N PRO A 115 -2.37 -9.60 2.06
CA PRO A 115 -1.89 -9.70 0.68
C PRO A 115 -3.05 -9.71 -0.32
N ASP A 116 -2.77 -9.30 -1.56
CA ASP A 116 -3.76 -9.27 -2.64
C ASP A 116 -4.22 -10.67 -3.11
N SER A 117 -3.61 -11.74 -2.59
CA SER A 117 -4.12 -13.10 -2.75
C SER A 117 -5.42 -13.35 -1.99
N VAL A 118 -5.64 -12.65 -0.86
CA VAL A 118 -6.82 -12.83 -0.01
C VAL A 118 -8.07 -12.34 -0.75
N ILE A 119 -9.03 -13.26 -0.92
CA ILE A 119 -10.32 -13.02 -1.57
C ILE A 119 -11.47 -12.93 -0.58
N GLU A 120 -11.27 -13.46 0.63
CA GLU A 120 -12.29 -13.50 1.68
C GLU A 120 -11.71 -13.24 3.06
N ILE A 121 -12.40 -12.36 3.82
CA ILE A 121 -12.16 -12.10 5.24
C ILE A 121 -13.50 -12.34 5.95
N GLY A 122 -13.52 -13.29 6.87
CA GLY A 122 -14.74 -13.72 7.57
C GLY A 122 -15.28 -12.67 8.54
N PRO A 123 -16.53 -12.83 9.00
CA PRO A 123 -17.12 -12.00 10.05
C PRO A 123 -16.26 -12.00 11.31
N SER A 124 -16.21 -10.86 12.02
CA SER A 124 -15.46 -10.69 13.28
C SER A 124 -13.96 -11.03 13.18
N ALA A 125 -13.39 -11.14 11.97
CA ALA A 125 -12.02 -11.64 11.79
C ALA A 125 -10.97 -10.86 12.59
N PHE A 126 -11.16 -9.54 12.76
CA PHE A 126 -10.29 -8.64 13.53
C PHE A 126 -11.05 -7.91 14.65
N GLU A 127 -12.22 -8.42 15.07
CA GLU A 127 -12.99 -7.83 16.14
C GLU A 127 -12.15 -7.78 17.44
N GLY A 128 -12.09 -6.60 18.08
CA GLY A 128 -11.34 -6.41 19.30
C GLY A 128 -9.81 -6.33 19.15
N CYS A 129 -9.29 -6.17 17.93
CA CYS A 129 -7.87 -5.84 17.70
C CYS A 129 -7.63 -4.37 18.05
N ARG A 130 -7.62 -4.04 19.34
CA ARG A 130 -7.65 -2.66 19.85
C ARG A 130 -6.43 -1.85 19.44
N SER A 131 -5.26 -2.49 19.37
CA SER A 131 -3.99 -1.84 18.99
C SER A 131 -3.76 -1.70 17.50
N LEU A 132 -4.69 -2.15 16.64
CA LEU A 132 -4.52 -2.08 15.19
C LEU A 132 -4.67 -0.64 14.70
N GLU A 133 -3.55 0.00 14.34
CA GLU A 133 -3.51 1.41 13.92
C GLU A 133 -3.89 1.61 12.46
N SER A 134 -3.53 0.66 11.61
CA SER A 134 -3.80 0.71 10.17
C SER A 134 -3.86 -0.68 9.56
N ILE A 135 -4.64 -0.83 8.49
CA ILE A 135 -4.72 -2.07 7.72
C ILE A 135 -4.93 -1.74 6.23
N ASN A 136 -4.22 -2.46 5.38
CA ASN A 136 -4.44 -2.42 3.94
C ASN A 136 -5.24 -3.66 3.54
N LEU A 137 -6.37 -3.44 2.88
CA LEU A 137 -7.25 -4.51 2.43
C LEU A 137 -6.87 -4.97 1.03
N SER A 138 -6.95 -6.28 0.78
CA SER A 138 -6.78 -6.86 -0.56
C SER A 138 -7.75 -6.23 -1.56
N GLN A 139 -7.26 -5.95 -2.76
CA GLN A 139 -8.10 -5.43 -3.85
C GLN A 139 -9.11 -6.45 -4.39
N LYS A 140 -9.02 -7.72 -3.98
CA LYS A 140 -9.89 -8.80 -4.45
C LYS A 140 -11.10 -9.06 -3.57
N ILE A 141 -11.13 -8.55 -2.33
CA ILE A 141 -12.29 -8.77 -1.45
C ILE A 141 -13.52 -8.08 -2.02
N LYS A 142 -14.65 -8.74 -1.87
CA LYS A 142 -15.97 -8.23 -2.29
C LYS A 142 -16.83 -7.76 -1.13
N TYR A 143 -16.54 -8.23 0.06
CA TYR A 143 -17.31 -7.96 1.27
C TYR A 143 -16.39 -7.59 2.42
N ILE A 144 -16.79 -6.58 3.19
CA ILE A 144 -16.33 -6.38 4.55
C ILE A 144 -17.49 -6.84 5.42
N ASN A 145 -17.32 -8.01 6.01
CA ASN A 145 -18.40 -8.71 6.71
C ASN A 145 -18.78 -8.01 8.03
N CYS A 146 -19.85 -8.49 8.68
CA CYS A 146 -20.27 -7.94 9.97
C CYS A 146 -19.17 -8.06 11.02
N ASN A 147 -19.03 -7.04 11.85
CA ASN A 147 -18.07 -6.94 12.96
C ASN A 147 -16.58 -7.13 12.56
N THR A 148 -16.23 -7.14 11.27
CA THR A 148 -14.87 -7.51 10.82
C THR A 148 -13.78 -6.73 11.57
N PHE A 149 -13.98 -5.43 11.83
CA PHE A 149 -13.05 -4.54 12.54
C PHE A 149 -13.72 -3.88 13.78
N ARG A 150 -14.76 -4.49 14.30
CA ARG A 150 -15.45 -3.94 15.46
C ARG A 150 -14.49 -3.84 16.65
N GLY A 151 -14.47 -2.67 17.31
CA GLY A 151 -13.60 -2.44 18.47
C GLY A 151 -12.10 -2.35 18.14
N CYS A 152 -11.73 -2.09 16.88
CA CYS A 152 -10.39 -1.69 16.53
C CYS A 152 -10.18 -0.21 16.92
N GLU A 153 -10.00 0.04 18.23
CA GLU A 153 -10.05 1.38 18.82
C GLU A 153 -9.02 2.35 18.24
N LEU A 154 -7.79 1.86 17.93
CA LEU A 154 -6.71 2.68 17.39
C LEU A 154 -6.72 2.79 15.87
N LEU A 155 -7.63 2.09 15.17
CA LEU A 155 -7.73 2.18 13.71
C LEU A 155 -8.15 3.60 13.30
N ASN A 156 -7.21 4.37 12.75
CA ASN A 156 -7.41 5.79 12.50
C ASN A 156 -7.85 6.13 11.06
N LYS A 157 -7.63 5.21 10.13
CA LYS A 157 -8.00 5.38 8.72
C LYS A 157 -8.29 4.05 8.07
N ILE A 158 -9.19 4.06 7.07
CA ILE A 158 -9.46 2.88 6.24
C ILE A 158 -9.65 3.26 4.78
N TRP A 159 -9.11 2.44 3.91
CA TRP A 159 -9.31 2.51 2.47
C TRP A 159 -10.13 1.32 2.01
N ILE A 160 -11.33 1.57 1.50
CA ILE A 160 -12.25 0.56 1.01
C ILE A 160 -11.97 0.32 -0.48
N PRO A 161 -11.50 -0.88 -0.88
CA PRO A 161 -11.15 -1.18 -2.26
C PRO A 161 -12.34 -1.07 -3.24
N LYS A 162 -12.02 -0.86 -4.51
CA LYS A 162 -13.02 -0.67 -5.58
C LYS A 162 -13.98 -1.85 -5.79
N ASN A 163 -13.54 -3.06 -5.45
CA ASN A 163 -14.32 -4.28 -5.66
C ASN A 163 -15.26 -4.60 -4.49
N VAL A 164 -15.18 -3.85 -3.38
CA VAL A 164 -16.07 -4.05 -2.23
C VAL A 164 -17.47 -3.59 -2.59
N ALA A 165 -18.41 -4.52 -2.54
CA ALA A 165 -19.81 -4.29 -2.84
C ALA A 165 -20.66 -4.03 -1.58
N ILE A 166 -20.26 -4.59 -0.44
CA ILE A 166 -21.03 -4.50 0.82
C ILE A 166 -20.08 -4.27 2.00
N ILE A 167 -20.47 -3.35 2.88
CA ILE A 167 -19.95 -3.22 4.23
C ILE A 167 -21.08 -3.63 5.19
N GLY A 168 -20.85 -4.68 5.97
CA GLY A 168 -21.81 -5.30 6.87
C GLY A 168 -22.06 -4.50 8.15
N SER A 169 -23.02 -4.98 8.96
CA SER A 169 -23.37 -4.35 10.22
C SER A 169 -22.17 -4.31 11.18
N GLU A 170 -21.99 -3.17 11.83
CA GLU A 170 -20.92 -2.90 12.81
C GLU A 170 -19.51 -3.29 12.30
N ALA A 171 -19.31 -3.34 10.98
CA ALA A 171 -18.01 -3.75 10.39
C ALA A 171 -16.83 -2.94 10.92
N PHE A 172 -17.06 -1.68 11.28
CA PHE A 172 -16.13 -0.77 11.93
C PHE A 172 -16.68 -0.20 13.25
N GLY A 173 -17.71 -0.83 13.83
CA GLY A 173 -18.33 -0.35 15.07
C GLY A 173 -17.32 -0.19 16.19
N GLY A 174 -17.31 0.96 16.88
CA GLY A 174 -16.37 1.22 17.97
C GLY A 174 -14.91 1.47 17.53
N CYS A 175 -14.65 1.79 16.26
CA CYS A 175 -13.36 2.30 15.83
C CYS A 175 -13.25 3.78 16.22
N GLU A 176 -13.02 4.02 17.53
CA GLU A 176 -13.14 5.36 18.14
C GLU A 176 -12.17 6.38 17.55
N ASN A 177 -10.96 5.97 17.15
CA ASN A 177 -9.95 6.87 16.58
C ASN A 177 -10.06 7.05 15.07
N MET A 178 -11.06 6.40 14.42
CA MET A 178 -11.20 6.51 12.98
C MET A 178 -11.55 7.94 12.56
N SER A 179 -10.65 8.59 11.85
CA SER A 179 -10.79 9.97 11.39
C SER A 179 -11.03 10.09 9.88
N ILE A 180 -10.60 9.08 9.13
CA ILE A 180 -10.63 9.08 7.66
C ILE A 180 -11.19 7.77 7.13
N VAL A 181 -12.22 7.89 6.28
CA VAL A 181 -12.74 6.77 5.48
C VAL A 181 -12.62 7.14 4.01
N ALA A 182 -11.98 6.28 3.22
CA ALA A 182 -11.87 6.44 1.78
C ALA A 182 -12.53 5.26 1.06
N ILE A 183 -13.48 5.53 0.17
CA ILE A 183 -14.26 4.52 -0.55
C ILE A 183 -14.01 4.63 -2.04
N GLN A 184 -13.34 3.62 -2.61
CA GLN A 184 -13.09 3.54 -4.06
C GLN A 184 -14.25 2.90 -4.84
N SER A 185 -15.10 2.14 -4.17
CA SER A 185 -16.20 1.44 -4.82
C SER A 185 -17.30 2.40 -5.30
N ASN A 186 -17.75 2.21 -6.54
CA ASN A 186 -18.80 3.02 -7.15
C ASN A 186 -20.22 2.50 -6.84
N HIS A 187 -20.35 1.26 -6.36
CA HIS A 187 -21.63 0.57 -6.16
C HIS A 187 -21.69 -0.13 -4.80
N ILE A 188 -21.20 0.54 -3.77
CA ILE A 188 -21.15 -0.03 -2.43
C ILE A 188 -22.49 0.13 -1.71
N LYS A 189 -22.89 -0.91 -1.00
CA LYS A 189 -23.98 -0.88 -0.01
C LYS A 189 -23.35 -0.88 1.38
N ILE A 190 -23.67 0.11 2.18
CA ILE A 190 -23.17 0.26 3.55
C ILE A 190 -24.31 0.02 4.51
N ASP A 191 -24.13 -0.90 5.46
CA ASP A 191 -25.10 -1.11 6.52
C ASP A 191 -25.21 0.16 7.39
N PRO A 192 -26.40 0.56 7.83
CA PRO A 192 -26.59 1.77 8.66
C PRO A 192 -25.77 1.78 9.97
N THR A 193 -25.39 0.61 10.48
CA THR A 193 -24.60 0.47 11.70
C THR A 193 -23.12 0.25 11.45
N ALA A 194 -22.70 0.22 10.17
CA ALA A 194 -21.33 -0.15 9.79
C ALA A 194 -20.24 0.63 10.52
N PHE A 195 -20.47 1.91 10.81
CA PHE A 195 -19.55 2.81 11.53
C PHE A 195 -20.15 3.29 12.87
N LEU A 196 -20.97 2.46 13.52
CA LEU A 196 -21.56 2.78 14.83
C LEU A 196 -20.46 3.11 15.84
N GLN A 197 -20.61 4.20 16.60
CA GLN A 197 -19.62 4.67 17.60
C GLN A 197 -18.26 5.12 17.01
N CYS A 198 -18.18 5.40 15.70
CA CYS A 198 -17.01 6.04 15.10
C CYS A 198 -17.15 7.57 15.17
N SER A 199 -17.10 8.15 16.38
CA SER A 199 -17.42 9.57 16.61
C SER A 199 -16.41 10.57 16.03
N ASN A 200 -15.21 10.10 15.68
CA ASN A 200 -14.11 10.96 15.22
C ASN A 200 -13.96 11.04 13.70
N ILE A 201 -14.87 10.42 12.91
CA ILE A 201 -14.81 10.53 11.45
C ILE A 201 -15.06 11.98 11.03
N SER A 202 -14.01 12.60 10.52
CA SER A 202 -14.02 13.98 10.06
C SER A 202 -13.96 14.11 8.53
N ARG A 203 -13.53 13.05 7.84
CA ARG A 203 -13.33 13.06 6.39
C ARG A 203 -13.78 11.77 5.74
N LEU A 204 -14.61 11.92 4.71
CA LEU A 204 -15.10 10.83 3.86
C LEU A 204 -14.68 11.11 2.41
N TYR A 205 -13.80 10.28 1.88
CA TYR A 205 -13.37 10.33 0.47
C TYR A 205 -14.19 9.34 -0.34
N LEU A 206 -14.85 9.81 -1.38
CA LEU A 206 -15.65 8.98 -2.29
C LEU A 206 -15.01 9.00 -3.68
N ALA A 207 -14.76 7.87 -4.28
CA ALA A 207 -14.17 7.76 -5.63
C ALA A 207 -15.06 8.37 -6.73
N ASN A 208 -16.36 8.45 -6.50
CA ASN A 208 -17.34 9.15 -7.32
C ASN A 208 -18.46 9.66 -6.42
N ASN A 209 -19.32 10.54 -6.95
CA ASN A 209 -20.58 10.89 -6.29
C ASN A 209 -21.48 9.66 -6.20
N ASN A 210 -21.13 8.70 -5.32
CA ASN A 210 -21.93 7.49 -5.13
C ASN A 210 -23.19 7.85 -4.33
N PRO A 211 -24.38 7.88 -4.97
CA PRO A 211 -25.63 8.26 -4.31
C PRO A 211 -26.08 7.25 -3.25
N ASN A 212 -25.46 6.06 -3.23
CA ASN A 212 -25.80 4.99 -2.29
C ASN A 212 -25.03 5.11 -0.96
N VAL A 213 -24.08 6.03 -0.84
CA VAL A 213 -23.40 6.29 0.42
C VAL A 213 -24.25 7.22 1.26
N VAL A 214 -24.96 6.66 2.23
CA VAL A 214 -25.82 7.41 3.15
C VAL A 214 -24.98 7.88 4.33
N ILE A 215 -24.91 9.20 4.53
CA ILE A 215 -24.09 9.84 5.58
C ILE A 215 -24.46 9.31 6.98
N SER A 216 -25.73 8.98 7.23
CA SER A 216 -26.18 8.41 8.50
C SER A 216 -25.52 7.07 8.85
N SER A 217 -24.89 6.38 7.90
CA SER A 217 -24.13 5.16 8.17
C SER A 217 -22.76 5.42 8.86
N PHE A 218 -22.36 6.69 8.99
CA PHE A 218 -21.07 7.08 9.60
C PHE A 218 -21.21 7.58 11.04
N GLY A 219 -22.24 7.13 11.75
CA GLY A 219 -22.48 7.44 13.16
C GLY A 219 -22.84 8.89 13.45
N ASP A 220 -22.69 9.29 14.72
CA ASP A 220 -23.04 10.64 15.20
C ASP A 220 -21.95 11.69 14.92
N SER A 221 -21.13 11.48 13.92
CA SER A 221 -20.04 12.39 13.56
C SER A 221 -20.60 13.76 13.13
N ILE A 222 -20.36 14.80 13.92
CA ILE A 222 -21.07 16.10 13.85
C ILE A 222 -20.71 16.92 12.59
N ALA A 223 -19.61 16.66 11.90
CA ALA A 223 -19.20 17.42 10.73
C ALA A 223 -18.30 16.62 9.78
N ILE A 224 -18.87 15.65 9.07
CA ILE A 224 -18.11 14.91 8.07
C ILE A 224 -17.90 15.77 6.82
N LYS A 225 -16.64 16.09 6.51
CA LYS A 225 -16.31 16.71 5.24
C LYS A 225 -16.28 15.65 4.16
N ILE A 226 -17.28 15.65 3.28
CA ILE A 226 -17.31 14.78 2.10
C ILE A 226 -16.37 15.36 1.05
N ILE A 227 -15.46 14.52 0.55
CA ILE A 227 -14.53 14.86 -0.51
C ILE A 227 -14.76 13.84 -1.62
N SER A 228 -15.50 14.27 -2.64
CA SER A 228 -15.72 13.46 -3.83
C SER A 228 -14.67 13.80 -4.89
N PRO A 229 -13.99 12.80 -5.48
CA PRO A 229 -13.27 13.04 -6.72
C PRO A 229 -14.31 13.03 -7.86
N ILE A 230 -14.32 13.94 -8.55
CA ILE A 230 -14.69 14.42 -9.85
C ILE A 230 -15.23 13.38 -10.83
N SER A 231 -16.47 13.53 -11.13
CA SER A 231 -17.05 13.43 -12.47
C SER A 231 -16.38 14.36 -13.52
N ASP A 232 -15.38 15.12 -13.16
CA ASP A 232 -14.80 16.17 -14.00
C ASP A 232 -13.71 15.67 -14.95
N TYR A 233 -13.04 14.54 -14.67
CA TYR A 233 -12.07 13.98 -15.63
C TYR A 233 -12.78 13.50 -16.92
N ASP A 234 -13.97 12.93 -16.80
CA ASP A 234 -14.82 12.56 -17.96
C ASP A 234 -15.52 13.77 -18.58
N ARG A 235 -15.78 14.82 -17.82
CA ARG A 235 -16.32 16.08 -18.32
C ARG A 235 -15.32 16.87 -19.16
N ILE A 236 -14.05 16.84 -18.80
CA ILE A 236 -12.97 17.51 -19.56
C ILE A 236 -12.75 16.83 -20.91
N LYS A 237 -12.95 15.51 -20.97
CA LYS A 237 -12.86 14.76 -22.22
C LYS A 237 -13.97 15.09 -23.21
N SER A 238 -15.08 15.66 -22.75
CA SER A 238 -16.28 15.93 -23.56
C SER A 238 -16.50 17.40 -23.94
N SER A 239 -15.73 18.36 -23.37
CA SER A 239 -15.92 19.79 -23.66
C SER A 239 -14.72 20.41 -24.36
N ALA A 240 -14.79 20.52 -25.66
CA ALA A 240 -13.77 21.14 -26.53
C ALA A 240 -13.69 22.69 -26.43
N SER A 241 -14.18 23.32 -25.34
CA SER A 241 -14.22 24.78 -25.19
C SER A 241 -13.96 25.28 -23.78
N THR A 242 -13.00 24.70 -23.07
CA THR A 242 -12.67 25.14 -21.71
C THR A 242 -11.57 26.21 -21.75
N SER A 243 -11.76 27.33 -20.99
CA SER A 243 -10.74 28.37 -20.86
C SER A 243 -9.50 27.85 -20.14
N ALA A 244 -8.35 28.47 -20.38
CA ALA A 244 -7.10 28.09 -19.70
C ALA A 244 -7.24 28.12 -18.16
N GLU A 245 -8.11 28.98 -17.63
CA GLU A 245 -8.37 29.13 -16.18
C GLU A 245 -9.20 27.97 -15.62
N ASP A 246 -10.13 27.42 -16.39
CA ASP A 246 -10.91 26.25 -16.01
C ASP A 246 -10.05 24.98 -16.03
N LEU A 247 -9.14 24.86 -17.00
CA LEU A 247 -8.13 23.80 -17.07
C LEU A 247 -7.22 23.81 -15.84
N TYR A 248 -6.81 24.98 -15.36
CA TYR A 248 -6.01 25.13 -14.16
C TYR A 248 -6.76 24.68 -12.90
N LYS A 249 -7.99 25.11 -12.71
CA LYS A 249 -8.79 24.73 -11.54
C LYS A 249 -9.02 23.21 -11.47
N THR A 250 -9.27 22.59 -12.61
CA THR A 250 -9.47 21.16 -12.69
C THR A 250 -8.20 20.39 -12.45
N HIS A 251 -7.07 20.87 -13.00
CA HIS A 251 -5.76 20.28 -12.75
C HIS A 251 -5.38 20.35 -11.26
N ALA A 252 -5.57 21.51 -10.62
CA ALA A 252 -5.32 21.69 -9.19
C ALA A 252 -6.13 20.74 -8.31
N THR A 253 -7.38 20.51 -8.68
CA THR A 253 -8.24 19.55 -7.96
C THR A 253 -7.73 18.12 -8.10
N ASN A 254 -7.33 17.70 -9.30
CA ASN A 254 -6.74 16.39 -9.54
C ASN A 254 -5.44 16.19 -8.75
N LEU A 255 -4.58 17.21 -8.71
CA LEU A 255 -3.34 17.17 -7.96
C LEU A 255 -3.58 16.97 -6.47
N LYS A 256 -4.56 17.65 -5.90
CA LYS A 256 -4.93 17.52 -4.49
C LYS A 256 -5.37 16.09 -4.15
N TYR A 257 -6.20 15.48 -4.97
CA TYR A 257 -6.64 14.09 -4.76
C TYR A 257 -5.51 13.08 -4.92
N MET A 258 -4.67 13.28 -5.92
CA MET A 258 -3.51 12.43 -6.11
C MET A 258 -2.50 12.57 -4.98
N ALA A 259 -2.32 13.78 -4.44
CA ALA A 259 -1.50 13.99 -3.26
C ALA A 259 -2.01 13.20 -2.05
N LEU A 260 -3.33 13.15 -1.86
CA LEU A 260 -3.95 12.34 -0.80
C LEU A 260 -3.78 10.84 -1.03
N PHE A 261 -3.92 10.37 -2.27
CA PHE A 261 -3.63 8.98 -2.62
C PHE A 261 -2.20 8.59 -2.25
N TYR A 262 -1.21 9.39 -2.66
CA TYR A 262 0.18 9.11 -2.33
C TYR A 262 0.45 9.23 -0.82
N LYS A 263 -0.17 10.18 -0.14
CA LYS A 263 -0.09 10.29 1.32
C LYS A 263 -0.65 9.06 2.01
N TYR A 264 -1.76 8.53 1.51
CA TYR A 264 -2.33 7.27 1.99
C TYR A 264 -1.36 6.09 1.83
N MET A 265 -0.61 6.06 0.71
CA MET A 265 0.45 5.07 0.49
C MET A 265 1.69 5.29 1.39
N GLY A 266 1.63 6.21 2.35
CA GLY A 266 2.70 6.49 3.30
C GLY A 266 3.77 7.44 2.78
N MET A 267 3.51 8.14 1.68
CA MET A 267 4.44 9.08 1.03
C MET A 267 4.25 10.51 1.54
N ASN A 268 5.33 11.27 1.64
CA ASN A 268 5.27 12.71 1.80
C ASN A 268 5.31 13.39 0.43
N ILE A 269 4.46 14.40 0.23
CA ILE A 269 4.22 15.00 -1.09
C ILE A 269 4.50 16.50 -1.03
N THR A 270 5.17 17.01 -2.06
CA THR A 270 5.40 18.43 -2.26
C THR A 270 4.75 18.94 -3.54
N GLN A 271 4.51 20.25 -3.61
CA GLN A 271 4.08 20.93 -4.83
C GLN A 271 5.27 21.15 -5.77
N MET A 272 5.06 20.91 -7.05
CA MET A 272 6.03 21.26 -8.08
C MET A 272 5.68 22.61 -8.71
N LYS A 273 6.71 23.38 -9.02
CA LYS A 273 6.60 24.74 -9.53
C LYS A 273 5.97 24.79 -10.92
N TRP A 274 5.02 25.70 -11.12
CA TRP A 274 4.50 26.03 -12.43
C TRP A 274 5.31 27.15 -13.07
N SER A 275 5.80 26.94 -14.28
CA SER A 275 6.44 28.01 -15.06
C SER A 275 5.60 28.35 -16.28
N LYS A 276 5.24 29.64 -16.42
CA LYS A 276 4.57 30.15 -17.63
C LYS A 276 5.46 30.12 -18.87
N SER A 277 6.76 29.90 -18.69
CA SER A 277 7.73 29.84 -19.80
C SER A 277 8.16 28.43 -20.05
N LEU A 278 7.60 27.81 -21.09
CA LEU A 278 7.98 26.47 -21.59
C LEU A 278 9.48 26.35 -21.99
N LYS A 279 10.21 27.47 -21.98
CA LYS A 279 11.62 27.50 -22.38
C LYS A 279 12.59 27.05 -21.28
N ASN A 280 12.14 26.87 -20.05
CA ASN A 280 13.02 26.51 -18.93
C ASN A 280 12.54 25.22 -18.27
N ALA A 281 12.91 24.08 -18.85
CA ALA A 281 12.52 22.74 -18.39
C ALA A 281 12.90 22.44 -16.92
N LYS A 282 13.98 23.04 -16.41
CA LYS A 282 14.41 22.84 -15.04
C LYS A 282 13.41 23.36 -13.99
N SER A 283 12.66 24.43 -14.31
CA SER A 283 11.75 25.06 -13.34
C SER A 283 10.50 24.24 -13.00
N PHE A 284 10.14 23.24 -13.83
CA PHE A 284 9.02 22.34 -13.55
C PHE A 284 9.36 21.22 -12.56
N LYS A 285 10.62 21.01 -12.29
CA LYS A 285 11.12 19.97 -11.39
C LYS A 285 11.46 20.48 -10.00
N GLU A 286 11.23 21.76 -9.71
CA GLU A 286 11.56 22.38 -8.42
C GLU A 286 10.33 22.43 -7.50
N PRO A 287 10.47 22.06 -6.21
CA PRO A 287 9.42 22.26 -5.22
C PRO A 287 9.12 23.75 -5.00
N ILE A 288 7.83 24.07 -4.81
CA ILE A 288 7.39 25.42 -4.45
C ILE A 288 7.65 25.67 -2.96
N ASN A 289 7.38 24.67 -2.13
CA ASN A 289 7.52 24.77 -0.68
C ASN A 289 8.99 24.69 -0.28
N THR A 290 9.52 25.73 0.34
CA THR A 290 10.91 25.79 0.81
C THR A 290 11.20 24.84 1.97
N ASN A 291 10.17 24.40 2.69
CA ASN A 291 10.30 23.51 3.85
C ASN A 291 10.17 22.00 3.49
N TRP A 292 10.09 21.67 2.21
CA TRP A 292 9.90 20.28 1.77
C TRP A 292 11.02 19.34 2.29
N GLU A 293 12.20 19.85 2.55
CA GLU A 293 13.33 19.06 3.07
C GLU A 293 13.06 18.46 4.46
N THR A 294 12.24 19.11 5.28
CA THR A 294 11.86 18.56 6.59
C THR A 294 11.08 17.26 6.46
N TYR A 295 10.35 17.09 5.35
CA TYR A 295 9.56 15.89 5.09
C TYR A 295 10.38 14.68 4.64
N LYS A 296 11.71 14.81 4.52
CA LYS A 296 12.61 13.67 4.31
C LYS A 296 12.66 12.75 5.54
N THR A 297 12.44 13.30 6.73
CA THR A 297 12.57 12.58 8.00
C THR A 297 11.33 12.64 8.88
N ILE A 298 10.46 13.62 8.66
CA ILE A 298 9.25 13.85 9.47
C ILE A 298 8.01 13.57 8.62
N GLU A 299 7.01 12.94 9.20
CA GLU A 299 5.74 12.71 8.52
C GLU A 299 5.03 14.04 8.27
N GLN A 300 4.67 14.30 7.01
CA GLN A 300 3.79 15.40 6.64
C GLN A 300 2.38 15.09 7.13
N SER A 301 1.76 16.00 7.85
CA SER A 301 0.37 15.84 8.27
C SER A 301 -0.59 16.01 7.09
N ILE A 302 -1.78 15.42 7.24
CA ILE A 302 -2.85 15.59 6.23
C ILE A 302 -3.34 17.06 6.22
N GLU A 303 -3.35 17.71 7.38
CA GLU A 303 -3.69 19.12 7.52
C GLU A 303 -2.75 20.03 6.74
N GLU A 304 -1.44 19.76 6.84
CA GLU A 304 -0.42 20.49 6.06
C GLU A 304 -0.65 20.27 4.56
N LEU A 305 -0.90 19.03 4.13
CA LEU A 305 -1.21 18.72 2.73
C LEU A 305 -2.48 19.44 2.24
N PHE A 306 -3.51 19.53 3.08
CA PHE A 306 -4.73 20.27 2.76
C PHE A 306 -4.59 21.77 2.75
N SER A 307 -3.64 22.32 3.52
CA SER A 307 -3.36 23.76 3.55
C SER A 307 -2.68 24.26 2.28
N ILE A 308 -2.12 23.36 1.47
CA ILE A 308 -1.46 23.70 0.21
C ILE A 308 -2.47 24.27 -0.79
N ASN A 309 -2.15 25.42 -1.36
CA ASN A 309 -2.89 25.96 -2.51
C ASN A 309 -2.37 25.33 -3.81
N TRP A 310 -3.13 24.36 -4.32
CA TRP A 310 -2.76 23.61 -5.52
C TRP A 310 -2.98 24.36 -6.84
N ASP A 311 -3.63 25.55 -6.82
CA ASP A 311 -3.98 26.31 -8.02
C ASP A 311 -2.76 26.75 -8.84
N TYR A 312 -1.60 26.82 -8.22
CA TYR A 312 -0.35 27.25 -8.85
C TYR A 312 0.65 26.11 -9.09
N SER A 313 0.24 24.85 -8.93
CA SER A 313 1.12 23.70 -9.04
C SER A 313 1.18 23.16 -10.46
N ALA A 314 2.38 22.87 -10.95
CA ALA A 314 2.58 22.11 -12.19
C ALA A 314 2.36 20.59 -11.97
N GLY A 315 2.49 20.12 -10.73
CA GLY A 315 2.38 18.73 -10.40
C GLY A 315 2.73 18.40 -8.95
N LEU A 316 2.96 17.13 -8.72
CA LEU A 316 3.29 16.52 -7.45
C LEU A 316 4.73 16.05 -7.45
N GLY A 317 5.43 16.23 -6.34
CA GLY A 317 6.71 15.63 -6.05
C GLY A 317 6.62 14.67 -4.87
N LEU A 318 7.14 13.47 -5.03
CA LEU A 318 7.41 12.55 -3.92
C LEU A 318 8.67 13.02 -3.19
N VAL A 319 8.58 13.21 -1.89
CA VAL A 319 9.76 13.46 -1.05
C VAL A 319 10.36 12.09 -0.66
N LEU A 320 11.55 11.82 -1.18
CA LEU A 320 12.29 10.59 -0.88
C LEU A 320 12.97 10.71 0.50
N GLY A 321 13.17 9.59 1.16
CA GLY A 321 13.77 9.53 2.50
C GLY A 321 12.80 9.04 3.55
N TYR A 322 11.65 9.68 3.69
CA TYR A 322 10.62 9.27 4.62
C TYR A 322 10.05 7.88 4.26
N ASN A 323 9.79 7.03 5.26
CA ASN A 323 9.32 5.64 5.09
C ASN A 323 10.16 4.81 4.13
N ASN A 324 11.45 5.12 4.02
CA ASN A 324 12.40 4.39 3.18
C ASN A 324 12.09 4.41 1.68
N PHE A 325 11.27 5.35 1.20
CA PHE A 325 11.03 5.51 -0.23
C PHE A 325 12.29 5.98 -0.95
N ARG A 326 12.60 5.29 -2.05
CA ARG A 326 13.75 5.51 -2.93
C ARG A 326 13.31 5.40 -4.38
N ALA A 327 14.13 5.86 -5.29
CA ALA A 327 13.86 5.72 -6.71
C ALA A 327 15.14 5.51 -7.53
N LEU A 328 15.04 4.69 -8.55
CA LEU A 328 15.95 4.69 -9.68
C LEU A 328 15.38 5.62 -10.75
N ASP A 329 16.13 6.63 -11.13
CA ASP A 329 15.77 7.65 -12.12
C ASP A 329 16.58 7.43 -13.41
N PHE A 330 15.90 7.08 -14.47
CA PHE A 330 16.49 6.80 -15.79
C PHE A 330 16.21 7.97 -16.74
N ASP A 331 17.20 8.85 -16.92
CA ASP A 331 17.18 9.89 -17.92
C ASP A 331 17.68 9.30 -19.25
N ILE A 332 16.77 8.94 -20.15
CA ILE A 332 17.07 8.40 -21.48
C ILE A 332 16.97 9.53 -22.50
N ASN A 333 18.02 9.70 -23.30
CA ASN A 333 17.96 10.66 -24.41
C ASN A 333 17.21 10.07 -25.63
N GLY A 334 16.72 10.98 -26.51
CA GLY A 334 15.96 10.56 -27.71
C GLY A 334 16.77 9.69 -28.68
N ASP A 335 18.10 9.86 -28.73
CA ASP A 335 18.97 9.09 -29.63
C ASP A 335 19.06 7.63 -29.21
N PHE A 336 19.05 7.36 -27.90
CA PHE A 336 19.00 5.99 -27.37
C PHE A 336 17.66 5.31 -27.69
N ALA A 337 16.54 6.02 -27.52
CA ALA A 337 15.22 5.49 -27.86
C ALA A 337 15.14 5.11 -29.34
N ILE A 338 15.66 5.95 -30.23
CA ILE A 338 15.74 5.68 -31.68
C ILE A 338 16.62 4.46 -31.97
N LYS A 339 17.76 4.30 -31.27
CA LYS A 339 18.63 3.14 -31.45
C LYS A 339 18.00 1.85 -30.92
N LEU A 340 17.23 1.91 -29.82
CA LEU A 340 16.45 0.77 -29.34
C LEU A 340 15.44 0.32 -30.40
N GLU A 341 14.68 1.25 -30.95
CA GLU A 341 13.72 0.97 -32.03
C GLU A 341 14.40 0.41 -33.28
N TYR A 342 15.60 0.90 -33.63
CA TYR A 342 16.37 0.40 -34.75
C TYR A 342 16.87 -1.04 -34.58
N ASN A 343 17.03 -1.50 -33.34
CA ASN A 343 17.44 -2.86 -32.97
C ASN A 343 16.25 -3.75 -32.56
N ASP A 344 15.05 -3.46 -33.04
CA ASP A 344 13.80 -4.17 -32.74
C ASP A 344 13.47 -4.21 -31.23
N GLY A 345 13.95 -3.23 -30.45
CA GLY A 345 13.67 -3.08 -29.04
C GLY A 345 12.87 -1.81 -28.74
N THR A 346 12.15 -1.80 -27.64
CA THR A 346 11.41 -0.64 -27.14
C THR A 346 11.94 -0.18 -25.78
N VAL A 347 11.58 1.04 -25.35
CA VAL A 347 11.86 1.49 -23.97
C VAL A 347 11.17 0.57 -22.94
N ASP A 348 10.04 -0.03 -23.30
CA ASP A 348 9.36 -0.98 -22.42
C ASP A 348 10.10 -2.31 -22.30
N ASP A 349 10.79 -2.80 -23.34
CA ASP A 349 11.67 -3.97 -23.25
C ASP A 349 12.88 -3.67 -22.35
N PHE A 350 13.42 -2.46 -22.44
CA PHE A 350 14.50 -2.03 -21.54
C PHE A 350 14.04 -1.95 -20.09
N ILE A 351 12.83 -1.43 -19.83
CA ILE A 351 12.25 -1.45 -18.48
C ILE A 351 12.10 -2.89 -17.97
N ASP A 352 11.65 -3.82 -18.83
CA ASP A 352 11.52 -5.23 -18.47
C ASP A 352 12.86 -5.86 -18.08
N ASP A 353 13.94 -5.53 -18.79
CA ASP A 353 15.28 -6.00 -18.46
C ASP A 353 15.75 -5.44 -17.10
N VAL A 354 15.50 -4.15 -16.83
CA VAL A 354 15.79 -3.53 -15.53
C VAL A 354 14.98 -4.18 -14.40
N LEU A 355 13.69 -4.44 -14.61
CA LEU A 355 12.85 -5.11 -13.61
C LEU A 355 13.34 -6.53 -13.31
N ARG A 356 13.81 -7.28 -14.33
CA ARG A 356 14.42 -8.61 -14.13
C ARG A 356 15.70 -8.53 -13.32
N LEU A 357 16.57 -7.55 -13.60
CA LEU A 357 17.80 -7.32 -12.82
C LEU A 357 17.51 -7.00 -11.35
N LEU A 358 16.46 -6.23 -11.08
CA LEU A 358 16.00 -5.91 -9.73
C LEU A 358 15.20 -7.04 -9.07
N ASN A 359 15.00 -8.17 -9.76
CA ASN A 359 14.13 -9.25 -9.31
C ASN A 359 12.69 -8.79 -9.01
N LEU A 360 12.20 -7.82 -9.79
CA LEU A 360 10.84 -7.30 -9.71
C LEU A 360 9.95 -7.95 -10.77
N PRO A 361 8.64 -8.11 -10.52
CA PRO A 361 7.71 -8.62 -11.51
C PRO A 361 7.58 -7.66 -12.72
N LEU A 362 7.40 -8.19 -13.93
CA LEU A 362 7.30 -7.38 -15.16
C LEU A 362 6.07 -6.44 -15.18
N ASP A 363 5.06 -6.73 -14.39
CA ASP A 363 3.88 -5.88 -14.17
C ASP A 363 4.03 -4.96 -12.96
N TYR A 364 5.27 -4.74 -12.48
CA TYR A 364 5.55 -3.88 -11.34
C TYR A 364 4.89 -2.50 -11.50
N GLN A 365 4.05 -2.15 -10.54
CA GLN A 365 3.11 -1.04 -10.69
C GLN A 365 3.75 0.34 -10.50
N TRP A 366 4.90 0.40 -9.79
CA TRP A 366 5.58 1.64 -9.44
C TRP A 366 6.66 2.07 -10.45
N VAL A 367 6.39 1.84 -11.72
CA VAL A 367 7.16 2.38 -12.84
C VAL A 367 6.44 3.60 -13.39
N VAL A 368 7.07 4.77 -13.28
CA VAL A 368 6.55 6.05 -13.76
C VAL A 368 7.29 6.43 -15.03
N ARG A 369 6.55 6.66 -16.13
CA ARG A 369 7.07 7.17 -17.40
C ARG A 369 7.06 8.69 -17.41
N SER A 370 8.12 9.30 -17.90
CA SER A 370 8.17 10.74 -18.12
C SER A 370 7.26 11.16 -19.30
N GLY A 371 6.80 12.41 -19.29
CA GLY A 371 5.91 12.93 -20.33
C GLY A 371 6.55 13.02 -21.72
N ASN A 372 7.88 12.95 -21.87
CA ASN A 372 8.55 12.83 -23.17
C ASN A 372 8.53 11.39 -23.72
N GLY A 373 8.13 10.41 -22.90
CA GLY A 373 8.01 9.01 -23.30
C GLY A 373 9.30 8.20 -23.21
N TYR A 374 10.45 8.83 -22.97
CA TYR A 374 11.75 8.14 -22.96
C TYR A 374 12.26 7.83 -21.56
N GLY A 375 12.26 8.81 -20.65
CA GLY A 375 12.70 8.60 -19.25
C GLY A 375 11.67 7.85 -18.41
N PHE A 376 12.12 7.23 -17.33
CA PHE A 376 11.25 6.59 -16.37
C PHE A 376 11.88 6.53 -14.98
N HIS A 377 11.05 6.33 -13.96
CA HIS A 377 11.46 6.12 -12.58
C HIS A 377 10.90 4.80 -12.08
N ILE A 378 11.68 4.06 -11.30
CA ILE A 378 11.23 2.89 -10.54
C ILE A 378 11.25 3.27 -9.06
N ILE A 379 10.09 3.26 -8.42
CA ILE A 379 9.93 3.62 -7.01
C ILE A 379 9.87 2.35 -6.17
N PHE A 380 10.67 2.28 -5.10
CA PHE A 380 10.75 1.14 -4.19
C PHE A 380 11.04 1.61 -2.75
N ARG A 381 11.11 0.69 -1.80
CA ARG A 381 11.53 0.95 -0.42
C ARG A 381 12.86 0.26 -0.15
N CYS A 382 13.72 0.88 0.65
CA CYS A 382 14.99 0.30 1.06
C CYS A 382 15.41 0.88 2.42
N GLU A 383 15.57 0.01 3.42
CA GLU A 383 15.89 0.43 4.80
C GLU A 383 17.36 0.78 5.00
N ASN A 384 18.28 0.04 4.37
CA ASN A 384 19.70 0.21 4.55
C ASN A 384 20.23 1.33 3.66
N ILE A 385 20.51 2.48 4.27
CA ILE A 385 21.12 3.63 3.57
C ILE A 385 22.62 3.56 3.82
N PRO A 386 23.46 3.46 2.77
CA PRO A 386 24.88 3.72 2.90
C PRO A 386 25.11 5.15 3.38
N SER A 387 26.19 5.40 4.13
CA SER A 387 26.54 6.75 4.57
C SER A 387 26.66 7.70 3.37
N THR A 388 26.10 8.88 3.48
CA THR A 388 25.84 9.87 2.43
C THR A 388 27.08 10.31 1.61
N SER A 389 28.30 9.85 1.96
CA SER A 389 29.54 10.20 1.27
C SER A 389 29.93 9.24 0.12
N GLU A 390 29.24 8.10 -0.03
CA GLU A 390 29.62 7.04 -0.99
C GLU A 390 28.70 6.93 -2.20
N LEU A 391 27.57 7.64 -2.23
CA LEU A 391 26.47 7.38 -3.18
C LEU A 391 26.03 8.56 -4.05
N ASP A 392 26.85 9.59 -4.20
CA ASP A 392 26.48 10.73 -5.05
C ASP A 392 26.37 10.40 -6.55
N SER A 393 26.80 9.25 -7.00
CA SER A 393 26.54 8.71 -8.34
C SER A 393 26.98 7.25 -8.46
N ILE A 394 26.10 6.31 -8.41
CA ILE A 394 26.36 4.98 -8.96
C ILE A 394 26.18 5.07 -10.47
N SER A 395 27.27 5.02 -11.21
CA SER A 395 27.25 4.89 -12.66
C SER A 395 27.02 3.41 -13.00
N PHE A 396 25.84 3.06 -13.45
CA PHE A 396 25.58 1.71 -13.95
C PHE A 396 26.26 1.52 -15.30
N ALA A 397 27.10 0.49 -15.44
CA ALA A 397 27.56 0.02 -16.73
C ALA A 397 26.47 -0.89 -17.33
N PRO A 398 25.90 -0.57 -18.48
CA PRO A 398 24.94 -1.46 -19.13
C PRO A 398 25.62 -2.78 -19.49
N SER A 399 24.83 -3.87 -19.52
CA SER A 399 25.28 -5.16 -20.06
C SER A 399 25.88 -4.97 -21.47
N ASP A 400 26.66 -5.93 -21.95
CA ASP A 400 27.30 -5.90 -23.29
C ASP A 400 26.34 -5.54 -24.44
N ARG A 401 25.03 -5.70 -24.24
CA ARG A 401 23.97 -5.33 -25.19
C ARG A 401 23.78 -3.81 -25.30
N TYR A 402 24.21 -3.04 -24.29
CA TYR A 402 24.02 -1.58 -24.20
C TYR A 402 25.35 -0.84 -23.94
N SER A 403 26.45 -1.39 -24.42
CA SER A 403 27.83 -1.01 -24.08
C SER A 403 28.33 0.34 -24.59
N ASP A 404 27.49 1.16 -25.20
CA ASP A 404 27.87 2.51 -25.65
C ASP A 404 27.58 3.55 -24.54
N PRO A 405 28.61 4.04 -23.82
CA PRO A 405 28.42 5.00 -22.72
C PRO A 405 27.86 6.36 -23.15
N GLN A 406 27.75 6.64 -24.43
CA GLN A 406 27.16 7.87 -24.96
C GLN A 406 25.62 7.80 -25.08
N LEU A 407 25.03 6.60 -24.86
CA LEU A 407 23.60 6.36 -25.05
C LEU A 407 22.74 6.77 -23.86
N PHE A 408 23.30 6.74 -22.65
CA PHE A 408 22.61 7.16 -21.43
C PHE A 408 22.98 8.59 -21.10
N SER A 409 21.99 9.44 -20.89
CA SER A 409 22.26 10.74 -20.29
C SER A 409 22.58 10.58 -18.80
N ARG A 410 21.83 9.75 -18.06
CA ARG A 410 22.05 9.53 -16.62
C ARG A 410 21.15 8.44 -16.06
N ILE A 411 21.71 7.58 -15.18
CA ILE A 411 20.94 6.74 -14.26
C ILE A 411 21.32 7.17 -12.84
N GLU A 412 20.33 7.55 -12.04
CA GLU A 412 20.54 8.03 -10.68
C GLU A 412 19.77 7.20 -9.69
N LEU A 413 20.43 6.76 -8.65
CA LEU A 413 19.79 6.26 -7.44
C LEU A 413 19.48 7.43 -6.53
N ARG A 414 18.19 7.72 -6.34
CA ARG A 414 17.74 8.84 -5.52
C ARG A 414 17.33 8.37 -4.14
N TRP A 415 18.07 8.81 -3.12
CA TRP A 415 17.88 8.42 -1.73
C TRP A 415 17.09 9.42 -0.91
N CYS A 416 17.33 10.69 -1.08
CA CYS A 416 16.82 11.76 -0.21
C CYS A 416 16.59 13.07 -0.95
N ASP A 417 15.94 13.03 -2.08
CA ASP A 417 15.57 14.18 -2.89
C ASP A 417 14.06 14.20 -3.14
N HIS A 418 13.61 14.73 -4.21
CA HIS A 418 12.23 14.67 -4.66
C HIS A 418 12.13 14.11 -6.07
N LEU A 419 10.99 13.50 -6.37
CA LEU A 419 10.71 12.88 -7.65
C LEU A 419 9.35 13.32 -8.15
N VAL A 420 9.23 13.62 -9.44
CA VAL A 420 7.95 14.02 -10.04
C VAL A 420 7.04 12.82 -10.19
N LEU A 421 5.79 12.94 -9.72
CA LEU A 421 4.76 11.89 -9.76
C LEU A 421 3.63 12.22 -10.74
N PRO A 422 2.95 11.19 -11.32
CA PRO A 422 1.71 11.40 -12.03
C PRO A 422 0.64 12.07 -11.14
N PRO A 423 -0.24 12.92 -11.67
CA PRO A 423 -0.40 13.31 -13.08
C PRO A 423 0.34 14.60 -13.46
N SER A 424 1.50 14.87 -12.90
CA SER A 424 2.28 16.09 -13.16
C SER A 424 2.52 16.32 -14.66
N ILE A 425 2.64 17.59 -15.03
CA ILE A 425 2.92 17.96 -16.42
C ILE A 425 4.43 18.06 -16.64
N HIS A 426 4.92 17.38 -17.65
CA HIS A 426 6.30 17.49 -18.13
C HIS A 426 6.50 18.76 -18.95
N ALA A 427 7.74 19.24 -19.07
CA ALA A 427 8.09 20.41 -19.90
C ALA A 427 7.72 20.27 -21.40
N SER A 428 7.54 19.05 -21.90
CA SER A 428 7.01 18.79 -23.24
C SER A 428 5.52 19.06 -23.41
N GLY A 429 4.80 19.37 -22.31
CA GLY A 429 3.35 19.55 -22.29
C GLY A 429 2.57 18.25 -22.04
N ASN A 430 3.21 17.09 -22.05
CA ASN A 430 2.59 15.81 -21.75
C ASN A 430 2.65 15.50 -20.25
N GLN A 431 1.79 14.60 -19.79
CA GLN A 431 1.76 14.19 -18.38
C GLN A 431 2.73 13.04 -18.09
N TYR A 432 3.27 13.02 -16.89
CA TYR A 432 3.82 11.79 -16.29
C TYR A 432 2.71 10.78 -16.08
N TYR A 433 2.97 9.51 -16.31
CA TYR A 433 1.98 8.44 -16.15
C TYR A 433 2.63 7.15 -15.64
N PHE A 434 1.86 6.31 -14.95
CA PHE A 434 2.32 4.96 -14.64
C PHE A 434 2.38 4.10 -15.90
N ARG A 435 3.41 3.26 -16.03
CA ARG A 435 3.67 2.42 -17.22
C ARG A 435 2.42 1.64 -17.66
N ASN A 436 1.71 1.04 -16.71
CA ASN A 436 0.49 0.28 -16.97
C ASN A 436 -0.77 1.16 -17.14
N LYS A 437 -0.63 2.49 -17.15
CA LYS A 437 -1.72 3.48 -17.26
C LYS A 437 -2.81 3.33 -16.18
N LYS A 438 -2.47 2.73 -15.05
CA LYS A 438 -3.35 2.55 -13.88
C LYS A 438 -2.64 3.05 -12.62
N LEU A 439 -3.42 3.45 -11.63
CA LEU A 439 -2.86 3.75 -10.31
C LEU A 439 -2.36 2.45 -9.65
N PRO A 440 -1.21 2.51 -8.96
CA PRO A 440 -0.75 1.38 -8.16
C PRO A 440 -1.78 0.98 -7.12
N THR A 441 -1.94 -0.31 -6.92
CA THR A 441 -2.88 -0.90 -5.95
C THR A 441 -2.17 -1.54 -4.76
N ILE A 442 -0.86 -1.69 -4.85
CA ILE A 442 0.02 -2.23 -3.81
C ILE A 442 1.08 -1.20 -3.45
N ASN A 443 1.64 -1.30 -2.25
CA ASN A 443 2.79 -0.49 -1.85
C ASN A 443 4.03 -0.85 -2.68
N PRO A 444 4.98 0.08 -2.84
CA PRO A 444 6.29 -0.24 -3.41
C PRO A 444 6.96 -1.37 -2.64
N VAL A 445 7.57 -2.29 -3.37
CA VAL A 445 8.31 -3.43 -2.81
C VAL A 445 9.52 -2.94 -2.02
N GLU A 446 9.86 -3.65 -0.95
CA GLU A 446 11.11 -3.48 -0.22
C GLU A 446 12.24 -4.19 -0.99
N LEU A 447 13.29 -3.44 -1.35
CA LEU A 447 14.51 -3.99 -1.94
C LEU A 447 15.65 -3.89 -0.92
N THR A 448 16.55 -4.88 -0.94
CA THR A 448 17.83 -4.79 -0.23
C THR A 448 18.88 -4.14 -1.13
N LEU A 449 19.95 -3.59 -0.53
CA LEU A 449 21.08 -3.04 -1.30
C LEU A 449 21.68 -4.06 -2.26
N ASP A 450 21.79 -5.33 -1.82
CA ASP A 450 22.34 -6.42 -2.63
C ASP A 450 21.59 -6.63 -3.96
N CYS A 451 20.32 -6.23 -4.04
CA CYS A 451 19.54 -6.29 -5.29
C CYS A 451 19.87 -5.13 -6.24
N ILE A 452 20.48 -4.07 -5.74
CA ILE A 452 20.73 -2.82 -6.49
C ILE A 452 22.21 -2.72 -6.89
N GLU A 453 23.14 -3.22 -6.06
CA GLU A 453 24.57 -3.17 -6.32
C GLU A 453 25.07 -3.88 -7.60
N PRO A 454 24.42 -4.96 -8.10
CA PRO A 454 24.86 -5.62 -9.34
C PRO A 454 24.54 -4.85 -10.62
N MET A 455 23.80 -3.74 -10.56
CA MET A 455 23.42 -2.92 -11.71
C MET A 455 24.49 -1.90 -12.07
#